data_e35a418272857f4f0ccbc08f0b4dca7d
#
_entry.id   e35a418272857f4f0ccbc08f0b4dca7d
#
_cell.length_a   1.000
_cell.length_b   1.000
_cell.length_c   1.000
_cell.angle_alpha   90.00
_cell.angle_beta   90.00
_cell.angle_gamma   90.00
#
_symmetry.space_group_name_H-M   'P 1'
#
loop_
_entity.id
_entity.type
_entity.pdbx_description
1 polymer ?
#
loop_
_entity_poly.entity_id
_entity_poly.type
_entity_poly.pdbx_seq_one_letter_code
_entity_poly.pdbx_strand_id
1 'polypeptide(L)'
;MLEVIDKGSATESHPVPLLFVHGAWHAAWCWDANFLNFFADKGYRAVAPSLRGHGNSSTDKPLRSCSVADFVEDIASVADSLPVPPVIIGHSMGGFFVQKYLESHHCPAGVLM
;
A
#
# COMPACT_ATOMS: atom_id res chain seq x y z
N MET A 1 13.87 -1.13 -5.99
CA MET A 1 12.65 -0.80 -6.75
C MET A 1 11.48 -1.62 -6.25
N LEU A 2 10.34 -0.99 -6.02
CA LEU A 2 9.16 -1.68 -5.52
C LEU A 2 8.24 -2.10 -6.66
N GLU A 3 7.72 -3.31 -6.56
CA GLU A 3 6.63 -3.77 -7.39
C GLU A 3 5.35 -3.08 -6.93
N VAL A 4 4.58 -2.52 -7.86
CA VAL A 4 3.30 -1.88 -7.56
C VAL A 4 2.26 -2.37 -8.55
N ILE A 5 1.14 -2.88 -8.05
CA ILE A 5 -0.02 -3.19 -8.87
C ILE A 5 -0.98 -2.01 -8.75
N ASP A 6 -1.33 -1.41 -9.86
CA ASP A 6 -2.12 -0.18 -9.93
C ASP A 6 -3.27 -0.39 -10.89
N LYS A 7 -4.50 -0.38 -10.37
CA LYS A 7 -5.70 -0.65 -11.16
C LYS A 7 -6.74 0.43 -11.00
N GLY A 8 -7.47 0.69 -12.08
CA GLY A 8 -8.52 1.69 -12.11
C GLY A 8 -7.98 3.09 -12.24
N SER A 9 -8.87 4.05 -12.14
CA SER A 9 -8.54 5.48 -12.22
C SER A 9 -9.40 6.24 -11.24
N ALA A 10 -8.86 7.32 -10.69
CA ALA A 10 -9.65 8.24 -9.88
C ALA A 10 -10.76 8.84 -10.75
N THR A 11 -11.91 9.08 -10.15
CA THR A 11 -13.06 9.69 -10.82
C THR A 11 -13.50 10.93 -10.05
N GLU A 12 -14.41 11.71 -10.65
CA GLU A 12 -14.97 12.88 -9.98
C GLU A 12 -15.66 12.52 -8.66
N SER A 13 -16.37 11.36 -8.65
CA SER A 13 -17.05 10.87 -7.45
C SER A 13 -16.08 10.26 -6.43
N HIS A 14 -14.96 9.72 -6.89
CA HIS A 14 -13.96 9.04 -6.06
C HIS A 14 -12.56 9.52 -6.43
N PRO A 15 -12.20 10.76 -6.04
CA PRO A 15 -10.91 11.35 -6.42
C PRO A 15 -9.72 10.84 -5.61
N VAL A 16 -9.98 10.25 -4.43
CA VAL A 16 -8.91 9.79 -3.53
C VAL A 16 -8.55 8.34 -3.84
N PRO A 17 -7.26 8.04 -4.11
CA PRO A 17 -6.84 6.67 -4.35
C PRO A 17 -6.85 5.84 -3.07
N LEU A 18 -6.93 4.52 -3.25
CA LEU A 18 -6.86 3.54 -2.17
C LEU A 18 -5.50 2.86 -2.23
N LEU A 19 -4.79 2.81 -1.12
CA LEU A 19 -3.48 2.19 -1.02
C LEU A 19 -3.57 1.00 -0.06
N PHE A 20 -3.24 -0.20 -0.56
CA PHE A 20 -3.37 -1.45 0.18
C PHE A 20 -1.99 -1.97 0.58
N VAL A 21 -1.79 -2.24 1.88
CA VAL A 21 -0.53 -2.71 2.44
C VAL A 21 -0.69 -4.14 2.97
N HIS A 22 0.08 -5.07 2.39
CA HIS A 22 -0.02 -6.49 2.72
C HIS A 22 0.62 -6.83 4.06
N GLY A 23 0.29 -8.02 4.59
CA GLY A 23 0.89 -8.56 5.80
C GLY A 23 2.14 -9.41 5.53
N ALA A 24 2.64 -10.05 6.58
CA ALA A 24 3.78 -10.97 6.49
C ALA A 24 3.47 -12.11 5.54
N TRP A 25 4.49 -12.56 4.81
CA TRP A 25 4.41 -13.69 3.87
C TRP A 25 3.51 -13.45 2.66
N HIS A 26 3.05 -12.22 2.47
CA HIS A 26 2.22 -11.81 1.33
C HIS A 26 2.99 -10.81 0.46
N ALA A 27 2.31 -10.29 -0.54
CA ALA A 27 2.81 -9.26 -1.44
C ALA A 27 1.59 -8.59 -2.10
N ALA A 28 1.83 -7.70 -3.05
CA ALA A 28 0.74 -7.01 -3.75
C ALA A 28 -0.29 -7.98 -4.36
N TRP A 29 0.13 -9.17 -4.76
CA TRP A 29 -0.75 -10.18 -5.38
C TRP A 29 -1.94 -10.57 -4.51
N CYS A 30 -1.82 -10.49 -3.19
CA CYS A 30 -2.92 -10.89 -2.31
C CYS A 30 -4.13 -9.94 -2.43
N TRP A 31 -3.88 -8.70 -2.79
CA TRP A 31 -4.93 -7.72 -3.06
C TRP A 31 -5.47 -7.83 -4.48
N ASP A 32 -4.63 -8.25 -5.43
CA ASP A 32 -4.99 -8.36 -6.83
C ASP A 32 -6.02 -9.47 -7.09
N ALA A 33 -6.08 -10.47 -6.21
CA ALA A 33 -7.04 -11.57 -6.37
C ALA A 33 -8.49 -11.10 -6.36
N ASN A 34 -8.84 -10.12 -5.52
CA ASN A 34 -10.22 -9.66 -5.37
C ASN A 34 -10.35 -8.15 -5.18
N PHE A 35 -9.61 -7.57 -4.22
CA PHE A 35 -9.83 -6.20 -3.78
C PHE A 35 -9.57 -5.15 -4.86
N LEU A 36 -8.44 -5.25 -5.55
CA LEU A 36 -8.08 -4.20 -6.51
C LEU A 36 -9.09 -4.10 -7.64
N ASN A 37 -9.49 -5.24 -8.20
CA ASN A 37 -10.49 -5.26 -9.27
C ASN A 37 -11.85 -4.78 -8.77
N PHE A 38 -12.24 -5.18 -7.57
CA PHE A 38 -13.52 -4.76 -6.99
C PHE A 38 -13.61 -3.24 -6.92
N PHE A 39 -12.60 -2.60 -6.34
CA PHE A 39 -12.63 -1.14 -6.17
C PHE A 39 -12.40 -0.40 -7.50
N ALA A 40 -11.56 -0.95 -8.38
CA ALA A 40 -11.38 -0.38 -9.71
C ALA A 40 -12.69 -0.35 -10.48
N ASP A 41 -13.49 -1.43 -10.38
CA ASP A 41 -14.79 -1.51 -11.03
C ASP A 41 -15.81 -0.53 -10.43
N LYS A 42 -15.59 -0.09 -9.18
CA LYS A 42 -16.45 0.89 -8.51
C LYS A 42 -16.01 2.33 -8.75
N GLY A 43 -15.01 2.55 -9.59
CA GLY A 43 -14.56 3.89 -9.94
C GLY A 43 -13.46 4.46 -9.04
N TYR A 44 -12.72 3.60 -8.34
CA TYR A 44 -11.57 4.00 -7.53
C TYR A 44 -10.27 3.63 -8.23
N ARG A 45 -9.22 4.40 -7.95
CA ARG A 45 -7.85 3.97 -8.25
C ARG A 45 -7.38 3.15 -7.05
N ALA A 46 -7.01 1.89 -7.30
CA ALA A 46 -6.59 0.96 -6.25
C ALA A 46 -5.14 0.54 -6.50
N VAL A 47 -4.28 0.79 -5.53
CA VAL A 47 -2.83 0.62 -5.65
C VAL A 47 -2.33 -0.28 -4.52
N ALA A 48 -1.51 -1.27 -4.87
CA ALA A 48 -0.93 -2.17 -3.87
C ALA A 48 0.55 -2.40 -4.18
N PRO A 49 1.45 -1.89 -3.33
CA PRO A 49 2.87 -2.22 -3.46
C PRO A 49 3.18 -3.55 -2.79
N SER A 50 4.23 -4.22 -3.28
CA SER A 50 4.93 -5.24 -2.52
C SER A 50 6.03 -4.55 -1.73
N LEU A 51 6.06 -4.72 -0.41
CA LEU A 51 7.10 -4.13 0.42
C LEU A 51 8.46 -4.74 0.06
N ARG A 52 9.54 -4.04 0.40
CA ARG A 52 10.90 -4.50 0.04
C ARG A 52 11.11 -5.96 0.45
N GLY A 53 11.73 -6.74 -0.41
CA GLY A 53 12.00 -8.15 -0.18
C GLY A 53 10.78 -9.06 -0.32
N HIS A 54 9.63 -8.53 -0.72
CA HIS A 54 8.39 -9.29 -0.94
C HIS A 54 8.00 -9.22 -2.41
N GLY A 55 7.31 -10.26 -2.91
CA GLY A 55 6.93 -10.30 -4.31
C GLY A 55 8.13 -10.07 -5.22
N ASN A 56 7.99 -9.15 -6.17
CA ASN A 56 9.06 -8.78 -7.09
C ASN A 56 9.82 -7.52 -6.65
N SER A 57 9.59 -7.03 -5.45
CA SER A 57 10.29 -5.86 -4.93
C SER A 57 11.70 -6.22 -4.51
N SER A 58 12.65 -5.35 -4.85
CA SER A 58 14.05 -5.52 -4.45
C SER A 58 14.26 -5.08 -3.00
N THR A 59 15.37 -5.48 -2.43
CA THR A 59 15.84 -5.01 -1.13
C THR A 59 17.36 -4.93 -1.15
N ASP A 60 17.91 -3.95 -0.44
CA ASP A 60 19.35 -3.72 -0.35
C ASP A 60 20.00 -4.44 0.83
N LYS A 61 19.19 -5.12 1.65
CA LYS A 61 19.69 -5.87 2.82
C LYS A 61 18.75 -7.04 3.13
N PRO A 62 19.24 -8.04 3.89
CA PRO A 62 18.38 -9.19 4.23
C PRO A 62 17.11 -8.77 4.92
N LEU A 63 16.03 -9.48 4.66
CA LEU A 63 14.71 -9.16 5.20
C LEU A 63 14.73 -9.09 6.73
N ARG A 64 15.49 -9.98 7.39
CA ARG A 64 15.63 -9.97 8.85
C ARG A 64 16.29 -8.71 9.40
N SER A 65 16.97 -7.96 8.53
CA SER A 65 17.63 -6.70 8.90
C SER A 65 16.74 -5.48 8.61
N CYS A 66 15.60 -5.67 7.97
CA CYS A 66 14.68 -4.59 7.67
C CYS A 66 13.88 -4.22 8.93
N SER A 67 13.81 -2.93 9.21
CA SER A 67 13.06 -2.40 10.35
C SER A 67 11.66 -1.99 9.95
N VAL A 68 10.82 -1.70 10.94
CA VAL A 68 9.51 -1.10 10.70
C VAL A 68 9.66 0.22 9.94
N ALA A 69 10.66 1.01 10.29
CA ALA A 69 10.92 2.28 9.59
C ALA A 69 11.22 2.06 8.09
N ASP A 70 11.93 0.99 7.75
CA ASP A 70 12.21 0.65 6.36
C ASP A 70 10.90 0.39 5.57
N PHE A 71 10.00 -0.37 6.16
CA PHE A 71 8.72 -0.68 5.52
C PHE A 71 7.80 0.55 5.44
N VAL A 72 7.81 1.39 6.46
CA VAL A 72 7.08 2.67 6.44
C VAL A 72 7.62 3.56 5.34
N GLU A 73 8.93 3.57 5.10
CA GLU A 73 9.54 4.31 4.01
C GLU A 73 9.04 3.81 2.65
N ASP A 74 8.87 2.51 2.49
CA ASP A 74 8.29 1.93 1.26
C ASP A 74 6.87 2.47 1.03
N ILE A 75 6.05 2.45 2.08
CA ILE A 75 4.69 2.98 2.00
C ILE A 75 4.71 4.46 1.60
N ALA A 76 5.57 5.24 2.24
CA ALA A 76 5.69 6.67 1.96
C ALA A 76 6.10 6.93 0.51
N SER A 77 7.03 6.15 -0.02
CA SER A 77 7.49 6.34 -1.40
C SER A 77 6.37 6.13 -2.41
N VAL A 78 5.48 5.17 -2.15
CA VAL A 78 4.33 4.91 -3.03
C VAL A 78 3.25 5.98 -2.83
N ALA A 79 2.94 6.32 -1.59
CA ALA A 79 1.94 7.36 -1.29
C ALA A 79 2.34 8.70 -1.88
N ASP A 80 3.62 9.06 -1.80
CA ASP A 80 4.12 10.33 -2.35
C ASP A 80 4.07 10.38 -3.87
N SER A 81 4.02 9.22 -4.54
CA SER A 81 3.89 9.16 -5.99
C SER A 81 2.45 9.39 -6.46
N LEU A 82 1.49 9.38 -5.54
CA LEU A 82 0.08 9.59 -5.87
C LEU A 82 -0.25 11.09 -5.85
N PRO A 83 -1.23 11.53 -6.66
CA PRO A 83 -1.53 12.97 -6.77
C PRO A 83 -2.09 13.61 -5.50
N VAL A 84 -2.73 12.80 -4.64
CA VAL A 84 -3.26 13.26 -3.33
C VAL A 84 -3.03 12.16 -2.30
N PRO A 85 -3.02 12.49 -0.99
CA PRO A 85 -2.88 11.47 0.05
C PRO A 85 -4.00 10.42 -0.06
N PRO A 86 -3.65 9.13 -0.05
CA PRO A 86 -4.62 8.05 -0.21
C PRO A 86 -5.38 7.71 1.07
N VAL A 87 -6.52 7.04 0.93
CA VAL A 87 -7.05 6.19 2.00
C VAL A 87 -6.14 4.96 2.05
N ILE A 88 -5.65 4.61 3.23
CA ILE A 88 -4.67 3.56 3.38
C ILE A 88 -5.24 2.38 4.16
N ILE A 89 -5.11 1.19 3.59
CA ILE A 89 -5.68 -0.04 4.15
C ILE A 89 -4.54 -1.03 4.41
N GLY A 90 -4.42 -1.49 5.66
CA GLY A 90 -3.41 -2.45 6.04
C GLY A 90 -4.00 -3.71 6.62
N HIS A 91 -3.40 -4.86 6.28
CA HIS A 91 -3.81 -6.17 6.77
C HIS A 91 -2.72 -6.78 7.64
N SER A 92 -3.08 -7.25 8.84
CA SER A 92 -2.18 -7.94 9.76
C SER A 92 -0.94 -7.05 10.05
N MET A 93 0.27 -7.55 9.78
CA MET A 93 1.49 -6.76 9.97
C MET A 93 1.49 -5.47 9.14
N GLY A 94 0.85 -5.49 7.96
CA GLY A 94 0.64 -4.28 7.17
C GLY A 94 -0.19 -3.24 7.90
N GLY A 95 -1.15 -3.66 8.72
CA GLY A 95 -1.91 -2.77 9.58
C GLY A 95 -1.03 -2.06 10.61
N PHE A 96 -0.06 -2.79 11.18
CA PHE A 96 0.90 -2.19 12.10
C PHE A 96 1.76 -1.13 11.38
N PHE A 97 2.22 -1.42 10.18
CA PHE A 97 3.00 -0.44 9.39
C PHE A 97 2.17 0.78 9.05
N VAL A 98 0.88 0.60 8.74
CA VAL A 98 -0.04 1.71 8.48
C VAL A 98 -0.18 2.60 9.72
N GLN A 99 -0.31 2.01 10.90
CA GLN A 99 -0.38 2.80 12.14
C GLN A 99 0.87 3.64 12.33
N LYS A 100 2.05 3.06 12.11
CA LYS A 100 3.31 3.79 12.22
C LYS A 100 3.41 4.89 11.17
N TYR A 101 2.98 4.61 9.95
CA TYR A 101 2.95 5.62 8.89
C TYR A 101 2.07 6.81 9.28
N LEU A 102 0.89 6.55 9.84
CA LEU A 102 -0.07 7.59 10.21
C LEU A 102 0.39 8.47 11.38
N GLU A 103 1.40 8.04 12.16
CA GLU A 103 1.97 8.86 13.21
C GLU A 103 2.65 10.12 12.67
N SER A 104 3.15 10.06 11.44
CA SER A 104 3.94 11.14 10.85
C SER A 104 3.45 11.61 9.48
N HIS A 105 2.39 11.00 8.94
CA HIS A 105 1.86 11.34 7.61
C HIS A 105 0.36 11.53 7.68
N HIS A 106 -0.13 12.50 6.91
CA HIS A 106 -1.56 12.81 6.87
C HIS A 106 -2.25 12.02 5.76
N CYS A 107 -3.34 11.32 6.11
CA CYS A 107 -4.21 10.63 5.17
C CYS A 107 -5.67 10.88 5.53
N PRO A 108 -6.60 10.85 4.56
CA PRO A 108 -8.02 11.07 4.84
C PRO A 108 -8.62 10.02 5.76
N ALA A 109 -8.16 8.77 5.66
CA ALA A 109 -8.62 7.68 6.50
C ALA A 109 -7.63 6.52 6.46
N GLY A 110 -7.68 5.69 7.50
CA GLY A 110 -6.92 4.44 7.58
C GLY A 110 -7.84 3.30 7.98
N VAL A 111 -7.63 2.12 7.39
CA VAL A 111 -8.40 0.91 7.70
C VAL A 111 -7.41 -0.17 8.11
N LEU A 112 -7.64 -0.75 9.28
CA LEU A 112 -6.81 -1.83 9.83
C LEU A 112 -7.62 -3.12 9.85
N MET A 113 -7.06 -4.16 9.25
CA MET A 113 -7.72 -5.47 9.14
C MET A 113 -6.96 -6.55 9.87
#